data_4d3f847d2b871ceb6bf5aac19534ab28
#
_entry.id   4d3f847d2b871ceb6bf5aac19534ab28
#
_cell.length_a   1.000
_cell.length_b   1.000
_cell.length_c   1.000
_cell.angle_alpha   90.00
_cell.angle_beta   90.00
_cell.angle_gamma   90.00
#
_symmetry.space_group_name_H-M   'P 1'
#
loop_
_entity.id
_entity.type
_entity.pdbx_description
1 polymer ?
#
loop_
_entity_poly.entity_id
_entity_poly.type
_entity_poly.pdbx_seq_one_letter_code
_entity_poly.pdbx_strand_id
1 'polypeptide(L)'
;MKFFEKVANIFPEVRGPSEKRLGFKVKLKWTLLILVAFFVLSIIPLFGLGQNALAQFESLSIILGASFGSIMSLGIGPIVTASIVLQLLTGSGILKIDTTTPDGKIFFQGLQKVMTVFFIVFEAFIYVFLGGLAPAADLLGTSSYLVMQFTLVFQLILGGFMVLYMDQVINKYGFGSGVSLFIA
;
A
#
# COMPACT_ATOMS: atom_id res chain seq x y z
N MET A 1 -4.71 -14.07 20.21
CA MET A 1 -5.34 -14.58 18.99
C MET A 1 -6.63 -13.82 18.67
N LYS A 2 -7.70 -13.89 19.48
CA LYS A 2 -9.01 -13.24 19.19
C LYS A 2 -8.98 -11.71 18.93
N PHE A 3 -8.02 -10.97 19.48
CA PHE A 3 -7.92 -9.52 19.26
C PHE A 3 -7.46 -9.19 17.83
N PHE A 4 -6.42 -9.86 17.35
CA PHE A 4 -5.90 -9.64 15.98
C PHE A 4 -6.88 -10.11 14.90
N GLU A 5 -7.61 -11.18 15.14
CA GLU A 5 -8.70 -11.62 14.26
C GLU A 5 -9.82 -10.59 14.18
N LYS A 6 -10.20 -9.99 15.33
CA LYS A 6 -11.19 -8.89 15.33
C LYS A 6 -10.70 -7.68 14.55
N VAL A 7 -9.43 -7.28 14.75
CA VAL A 7 -8.85 -6.12 14.04
C VAL A 7 -8.70 -6.41 12.55
N ALA A 8 -8.24 -7.61 12.16
CA ALA A 8 -8.15 -8.01 10.75
C ALA A 8 -9.52 -8.02 10.05
N ASN A 9 -10.59 -8.37 10.78
CA ASN A 9 -11.96 -8.40 10.27
C ASN A 9 -12.62 -7.01 10.19
N ILE A 10 -12.08 -5.99 10.85
CA ILE A 10 -12.58 -4.60 10.74
C ILE A 10 -12.32 -4.04 9.33
N PHE A 11 -11.18 -4.42 8.73
CA PHE A 11 -10.86 -3.95 7.38
C PHE A 11 -11.61 -4.80 6.34
N PRO A 12 -12.36 -4.16 5.44
CA PRO A 12 -13.05 -4.87 4.39
C PRO A 12 -12.04 -5.65 3.55
N GLU A 13 -12.36 -6.89 3.26
CA GLU A 13 -11.54 -7.77 2.46
C GLU A 13 -12.26 -8.09 1.15
N VAL A 14 -11.50 -8.10 0.05
CA VAL A 14 -12.02 -8.55 -1.24
C VAL A 14 -12.45 -10.01 -1.10
N ARG A 15 -13.73 -10.32 -1.36
CA ARG A 15 -14.23 -11.70 -1.32
C ARG A 15 -13.55 -12.53 -2.40
N GLY A 16 -13.17 -13.76 -2.08
CA GLY A 16 -12.64 -14.69 -3.07
C GLY A 16 -13.72 -15.09 -4.09
N PRO A 17 -13.30 -15.57 -5.28
CA PRO A 17 -14.24 -16.08 -6.27
C PRO A 17 -14.99 -17.31 -5.74
N SER A 18 -16.26 -17.45 -6.14
CA SER A 18 -17.08 -18.62 -5.82
C SER A 18 -16.60 -19.90 -6.50
N GLU A 19 -15.93 -19.76 -7.65
CA GLU A 19 -15.37 -20.88 -8.41
C GLU A 19 -13.94 -21.19 -7.97
N LYS A 20 -13.63 -22.47 -7.76
CA LYS A 20 -12.30 -22.94 -7.35
C LYS A 20 -11.21 -22.68 -8.40
N ARG A 21 -11.56 -22.57 -9.68
CA ARG A 21 -10.63 -22.28 -10.78
C ARG A 21 -11.23 -21.26 -11.73
N LEU A 22 -10.67 -20.06 -11.73
CA LEU A 22 -11.03 -19.02 -12.71
C LEU A 22 -10.40 -19.35 -14.07
N GLY A 23 -11.17 -19.18 -15.14
CA GLY A 23 -10.68 -19.31 -16.51
C GLY A 23 -9.63 -18.24 -16.84
N PHE A 24 -8.73 -18.55 -17.79
CA PHE A 24 -7.65 -17.66 -18.23
C PHE A 24 -8.15 -16.26 -18.63
N LYS A 25 -9.23 -16.18 -19.41
CA LYS A 25 -9.82 -14.90 -19.86
C LYS A 25 -10.28 -14.01 -18.70
N VAL A 26 -10.84 -14.61 -17.65
CA VAL A 26 -11.30 -13.87 -16.46
C VAL A 26 -10.10 -13.31 -15.70
N LYS A 27 -9.07 -14.10 -15.49
CA LYS A 27 -7.83 -13.67 -14.83
C LYS A 27 -7.15 -12.54 -15.61
N LEU A 28 -7.03 -12.70 -16.95
CA LEU A 28 -6.45 -11.66 -17.81
C LEU A 28 -7.22 -10.35 -17.72
N LYS A 29 -8.54 -10.41 -17.77
CA LYS A 29 -9.40 -9.23 -17.66
C LYS A 29 -9.16 -8.46 -16.36
N TRP A 30 -9.16 -9.15 -15.21
CA TRP A 30 -8.92 -8.53 -13.91
C TRP A 30 -7.51 -7.96 -13.78
N THR A 31 -6.50 -8.67 -14.25
CA THR A 31 -5.11 -8.19 -14.23
C THR A 31 -4.95 -6.92 -15.07
N LEU A 32 -5.45 -6.89 -16.31
CA LEU A 32 -5.38 -5.72 -17.17
C LEU A 32 -6.15 -4.53 -16.58
N LEU A 33 -7.35 -4.77 -16.04
CA LEU A 33 -8.16 -3.72 -15.42
C LEU A 33 -7.42 -3.06 -14.26
N ILE A 34 -6.82 -3.85 -13.39
CA ILE A 34 -6.08 -3.32 -12.24
C ILE A 34 -4.79 -2.59 -12.67
N LEU A 35 -4.06 -3.12 -13.66
CA LEU A 35 -2.87 -2.42 -14.19
C LEU A 35 -3.21 -1.08 -14.82
N VAL A 36 -4.30 -1.01 -15.59
CA VAL A 36 -4.78 0.27 -16.16
C VAL A 36 -5.21 1.22 -15.04
N ALA A 37 -5.93 0.73 -14.03
CA ALA A 37 -6.34 1.55 -12.89
C ALA A 37 -5.13 2.08 -12.11
N PHE A 38 -4.12 1.24 -11.86
CA PHE A 38 -2.87 1.64 -11.21
C PHE A 38 -2.16 2.73 -12.02
N PHE A 39 -2.03 2.54 -13.33
CA PHE A 39 -1.42 3.52 -14.21
C PHE A 39 -2.16 4.87 -14.20
N VAL A 40 -3.49 4.85 -14.32
CA VAL A 40 -4.31 6.08 -14.28
C VAL A 40 -4.14 6.81 -12.95
N LEU A 41 -4.18 6.09 -11.83
CA LEU A 41 -4.01 6.69 -10.51
C LEU A 41 -2.59 7.23 -10.26
N SER A 42 -1.58 6.66 -10.92
CA SER A 42 -0.21 7.15 -10.83
C SER A 42 0.01 8.50 -11.54
N ILE A 43 -0.89 8.87 -12.46
CA ILE A 43 -0.84 10.17 -13.16
C ILE A 43 -1.53 11.28 -12.35
N ILE A 44 -2.42 10.93 -11.41
CA ILE A 44 -3.18 11.92 -10.64
C ILE A 44 -2.27 12.55 -9.57
N PRO A 45 -1.94 13.86 -9.68
CA PRO A 45 -1.05 14.51 -8.72
C PRO A 45 -1.73 14.71 -7.36
N LEU A 46 -0.91 14.76 -6.30
CA LEU A 46 -1.36 15.14 -4.97
C LEU A 46 -1.75 16.62 -4.95
N PHE A 47 -2.89 16.90 -4.35
CA PHE A 47 -3.36 18.28 -4.17
C PHE A 47 -2.56 18.97 -3.05
N GLY A 48 -2.02 20.15 -3.33
CA GLY A 48 -1.29 20.97 -2.38
C GLY A 48 0.20 20.65 -2.20
N LEU A 49 0.76 19.80 -3.06
CA LEU A 49 2.17 19.47 -3.06
C LEU A 49 3.02 20.64 -3.57
N GLY A 50 4.12 20.98 -2.88
CA GLY A 50 5.09 21.98 -3.30
C GLY A 50 5.98 21.47 -4.45
N GLN A 51 6.25 22.35 -5.42
CA GLN A 51 7.06 21.99 -6.62
C GLN A 51 8.50 21.56 -6.29
N ASN A 52 9.08 22.06 -5.19
CA ASN A 52 10.44 21.75 -4.79
C ASN A 52 10.60 20.35 -4.16
N ALA A 53 9.51 19.73 -3.71
CA ALA A 53 9.55 18.40 -3.11
C ALA A 53 9.80 17.29 -4.14
N LEU A 54 9.42 17.50 -5.39
CA LEU A 54 9.50 16.48 -6.45
C LEU A 54 10.93 16.22 -6.95
N ALA A 55 11.78 17.25 -7.02
CA ALA A 55 13.09 17.16 -7.66
C ALA A 55 14.07 16.22 -6.93
N GLN A 56 13.95 16.06 -5.62
CA GLN A 56 14.86 15.22 -4.82
C GLN A 56 14.51 13.70 -4.88
N PHE A 57 13.28 13.37 -5.23
CA PHE A 57 12.78 11.99 -5.16
C PHE A 57 12.53 11.34 -6.52
N GLU A 58 12.79 12.05 -7.63
CA GLU A 58 12.55 11.55 -8.99
C GLU A 58 13.34 10.26 -9.29
N SER A 59 14.58 10.17 -8.82
CA SER A 59 15.41 8.97 -8.98
C SER A 59 14.95 7.78 -8.10
N LEU A 60 14.35 8.05 -6.96
CA LEU A 60 13.82 7.01 -6.05
C LEU A 60 12.49 6.43 -6.55
N SER A 61 11.72 7.19 -7.32
CA SER A 61 10.45 6.73 -7.87
C SER A 61 10.61 5.50 -8.76
N ILE A 62 11.68 5.47 -9.55
CA ILE A 62 11.99 4.37 -10.46
C ILE A 62 12.31 3.09 -9.68
N ILE A 63 13.01 3.20 -8.54
CA ILE A 63 13.43 2.05 -7.72
C ILE A 63 12.26 1.47 -6.92
N LEU A 64 11.36 2.32 -6.44
CA LEU A 64 10.26 1.91 -5.54
C LEU A 64 8.97 1.55 -6.28
N GLY A 65 8.92 1.63 -7.61
CA GLY A 65 7.69 1.42 -8.36
C GLY A 65 6.56 2.35 -7.92
N ALA A 66 6.92 3.57 -7.50
CA ALA A 66 6.02 4.60 -7.00
C ALA A 66 6.13 5.85 -7.87
N SER A 67 5.02 6.49 -8.16
CA SER A 67 5.00 7.80 -8.84
C SER A 67 4.96 8.89 -7.78
N PHE A 68 6.14 9.35 -7.34
CA PHE A 68 6.23 10.41 -6.33
C PHE A 68 5.49 11.67 -6.81
N GLY A 69 4.72 12.27 -5.90
CA GLY A 69 3.86 13.42 -6.20
C GLY A 69 2.47 13.03 -6.70
N SER A 70 2.19 11.75 -6.92
CA SER A 70 0.86 11.25 -7.24
C SER A 70 0.16 10.64 -6.02
N ILE A 71 -1.11 10.31 -6.16
CA ILE A 71 -1.86 9.55 -5.13
C ILE A 71 -1.19 8.20 -4.84
N MET A 72 -0.47 7.64 -5.81
CA MET A 72 0.29 6.39 -5.68
C MET A 72 1.73 6.58 -5.16
N SER A 73 2.04 7.71 -4.51
CA SER A 73 3.40 8.00 -4.02
C SER A 73 3.94 6.98 -3.01
N LEU A 74 3.08 6.38 -2.18
CA LEU A 74 3.49 5.28 -1.31
C LEU A 74 3.74 3.98 -2.10
N GLY A 75 3.10 3.83 -3.27
CA GLY A 75 3.23 2.63 -4.10
C GLY A 75 2.99 1.34 -3.32
N ILE A 76 3.84 0.36 -3.57
CA ILE A 76 3.82 -0.95 -2.90
C ILE A 76 4.66 -0.98 -1.61
N GLY A 77 5.37 0.12 -1.27
CA GLY A 77 6.28 0.21 -0.13
C GLY A 77 5.71 -0.39 1.15
N PRO A 78 4.57 0.09 1.65
CA PRO A 78 3.98 -0.39 2.90
C PRO A 78 3.68 -1.89 2.91
N ILE A 79 3.27 -2.46 1.78
CA ILE A 79 2.95 -3.90 1.65
C ILE A 79 4.23 -4.74 1.74
N VAL A 80 5.28 -4.30 1.02
CA VAL A 80 6.58 -4.98 1.00
C VAL A 80 7.26 -4.87 2.37
N THR A 81 7.28 -3.68 2.95
CA THR A 81 7.86 -3.44 4.28
C THR A 81 7.19 -4.29 5.34
N ALA A 82 5.85 -4.33 5.38
CA ALA A 82 5.10 -5.18 6.30
C ALA A 82 5.45 -6.67 6.13
N SER A 83 5.55 -7.12 4.88
CA SER A 83 5.89 -8.52 4.56
C SER A 83 7.28 -8.89 5.03
N ILE A 84 8.28 -8.05 4.76
CA ILE A 84 9.68 -8.28 5.16
C ILE A 84 9.81 -8.28 6.67
N VAL A 85 9.26 -7.28 7.35
CA VAL A 85 9.32 -7.20 8.83
C VAL A 85 8.69 -8.43 9.46
N LEU A 86 7.53 -8.85 8.98
CA LEU A 86 6.84 -10.02 9.53
C LEU A 86 7.60 -11.32 9.26
N GLN A 87 8.18 -11.47 8.07
CA GLN A 87 9.02 -12.62 7.74
C GLN A 87 10.30 -12.67 8.61
N LEU A 88 10.94 -11.54 8.86
CA LEU A 88 12.10 -11.47 9.75
C LEU A 88 11.74 -11.82 11.19
N LEU A 89 10.62 -11.30 11.70
CA LEU A 89 10.15 -11.59 13.06
C LEU A 89 9.78 -13.08 13.25
N THR A 90 9.19 -13.68 12.21
CA THR A 90 8.83 -15.10 12.23
C THR A 90 10.06 -15.99 12.03
N GLY A 91 10.96 -15.62 11.10
CA GLY A 91 12.18 -16.36 10.81
C GLY A 91 13.21 -16.33 11.95
N SER A 92 13.27 -15.23 12.69
CA SER A 92 14.12 -15.12 13.90
C SER A 92 13.55 -15.84 15.13
N GLY A 93 12.33 -16.37 15.06
CA GLY A 93 11.68 -17.06 16.18
C GLY A 93 11.11 -16.13 17.25
N ILE A 94 11.16 -14.79 17.06
CA ILE A 94 10.53 -13.82 17.96
C ILE A 94 9.01 -14.01 17.94
N LEU A 95 8.45 -14.16 16.74
CA LEU A 95 7.04 -14.55 16.55
C LEU A 95 6.98 -16.04 16.23
N LYS A 96 6.52 -16.82 17.18
CA LYS A 96 6.33 -18.28 17.03
C LYS A 96 5.02 -18.55 16.28
N ILE A 97 5.01 -18.32 14.97
CA ILE A 97 3.88 -18.62 14.09
C ILE A 97 4.25 -19.83 13.24
N ASP A 98 3.51 -20.91 13.39
CA ASP A 98 3.69 -22.09 12.56
C ASP A 98 2.94 -21.90 11.22
N THR A 99 3.68 -21.41 10.22
CA THR A 99 3.14 -21.17 8.87
C THR A 99 2.93 -22.46 8.06
N THR A 100 3.25 -23.64 8.60
CA THR A 100 2.98 -24.94 7.96
C THR A 100 1.52 -25.35 8.14
N THR A 101 0.89 -24.94 9.23
CA THR A 101 -0.52 -25.23 9.55
C THR A 101 -1.47 -24.26 8.83
N PRO A 102 -2.69 -24.70 8.47
CA PRO A 102 -3.71 -23.82 7.86
C PRO A 102 -4.05 -22.63 8.75
N ASP A 103 -4.22 -22.83 10.05
CA ASP A 103 -4.56 -21.79 11.01
C ASP A 103 -3.42 -20.77 11.18
N GLY A 104 -2.17 -21.25 11.20
CA GLY A 104 -1.00 -20.39 11.25
C GLY A 104 -0.86 -19.51 10.00
N LYS A 105 -1.18 -20.05 8.81
CA LYS A 105 -1.22 -19.26 7.58
C LYS A 105 -2.27 -18.15 7.62
N ILE A 106 -3.48 -18.47 8.08
CA ILE A 106 -4.56 -17.48 8.21
C ILE A 106 -4.16 -16.37 9.20
N PHE A 107 -3.57 -16.76 10.33
CA PHE A 107 -3.09 -15.80 11.32
C PHE A 107 -1.96 -14.91 10.77
N PHE A 108 -0.99 -15.49 10.06
CA PHE A 108 0.11 -14.75 9.43
C PHE A 108 -0.42 -13.73 8.40
N GLN A 109 -1.36 -14.12 7.55
CA GLN A 109 -1.99 -13.23 6.56
C GLN A 109 -2.80 -12.10 7.23
N GLY A 110 -3.52 -12.41 8.29
CA GLY A 110 -4.24 -11.41 9.08
C GLY A 110 -3.29 -10.39 9.72
N LEU A 111 -2.20 -10.87 10.30
CA LEU A 111 -1.18 -10.02 10.91
C LEU A 111 -0.47 -9.16 9.86
N GLN A 112 -0.13 -9.74 8.69
CA GLN A 112 0.45 -9.01 7.56
C GLN A 112 -0.45 -7.86 7.11
N LYS A 113 -1.75 -8.09 7.03
CA LYS A 113 -2.72 -7.05 6.66
C LYS A 113 -2.74 -5.90 7.68
N VAL A 114 -2.76 -6.21 8.98
CA VAL A 114 -2.71 -5.19 10.05
C VAL A 114 -1.40 -4.40 9.99
N MET A 115 -0.27 -5.09 9.81
CA MET A 115 1.04 -4.44 9.66
C MET A 115 1.10 -3.55 8.42
N THR A 116 0.52 -3.98 7.30
CA THR A 116 0.46 -3.15 6.08
C THR A 116 -0.32 -1.87 6.34
N VAL A 117 -1.47 -1.93 6.99
CA VAL A 117 -2.26 -0.74 7.34
C VAL A 117 -1.47 0.19 8.27
N PHE A 118 -0.77 -0.37 9.25
CA PHE A 118 0.11 0.41 10.11
C PHE A 118 1.20 1.13 9.30
N PHE A 119 1.87 0.44 8.38
CA PHE A 119 2.92 1.04 7.55
C PHE A 119 2.36 2.07 6.56
N ILE A 120 1.16 1.88 6.00
CA ILE A 120 0.50 2.91 5.17
C ILE A 120 0.38 4.23 5.94
N VAL A 121 -0.14 4.18 7.16
CA VAL A 121 -0.29 5.37 7.98
C VAL A 121 1.07 5.94 8.38
N PHE A 122 1.98 5.11 8.84
CA PHE A 122 3.31 5.49 9.31
C PHE A 122 4.16 6.14 8.21
N GLU A 123 4.22 5.52 7.03
CA GLU A 123 4.96 6.05 5.88
C GLU A 123 4.34 7.35 5.36
N ALA A 124 3.00 7.46 5.32
CA ALA A 124 2.32 8.70 4.93
C ALA A 124 2.73 9.88 5.83
N PHE A 125 2.78 9.67 7.14
CA PHE A 125 3.25 10.69 8.08
C PHE A 125 4.72 11.03 7.86
N ILE A 126 5.58 10.04 7.72
CA ILE A 126 7.02 10.25 7.48
C ILE A 126 7.24 11.08 6.21
N TYR A 127 6.63 10.70 5.09
CA TYR A 127 6.83 11.40 3.82
C TYR A 127 6.42 12.87 3.88
N VAL A 128 5.34 13.20 4.57
CA VAL A 128 4.86 14.57 4.65
C VAL A 128 5.62 15.39 5.69
N PHE A 129 5.82 14.86 6.89
CA PHE A 129 6.41 15.62 8.00
C PHE A 129 7.95 15.70 7.94
N LEU A 130 8.63 14.74 7.33
CA LEU A 130 10.07 14.82 7.07
C LEU A 130 10.42 15.59 5.78
N GLY A 131 9.44 16.17 5.10
CA GLY A 131 9.64 17.09 3.99
C GLY A 131 9.82 16.42 2.63
N GLY A 132 9.63 15.09 2.52
CA GLY A 132 9.67 14.38 1.23
C GLY A 132 8.53 14.78 0.30
N LEU A 133 7.33 14.91 0.83
CA LEU A 133 6.13 15.38 0.13
C LEU A 133 5.52 16.55 0.91
N ALA A 134 6.24 17.66 0.99
CA ALA A 134 5.82 18.84 1.76
C ALA A 134 4.88 19.75 0.95
N PRO A 135 3.98 20.49 1.63
CA PRO A 135 3.23 21.57 1.01
C PRO A 135 4.14 22.67 0.45
N ALA A 136 3.58 23.54 -0.38
CA ALA A 136 4.29 24.67 -0.94
C ALA A 136 4.92 25.56 0.15
N ALA A 137 6.18 26.00 -0.09
CA ALA A 137 6.97 26.73 0.90
C ALA A 137 6.43 28.13 1.25
N ASP A 138 5.66 28.73 0.35
CA ASP A 138 4.96 30.01 0.56
C ASP A 138 3.88 29.96 1.65
N LEU A 139 3.43 28.77 2.03
CA LEU A 139 2.48 28.57 3.14
C LEU A 139 3.15 28.41 4.51
N LEU A 140 4.50 28.37 4.55
CA LEU A 140 5.25 28.20 5.80
C LEU A 140 4.91 29.33 6.81
N GLY A 141 4.64 28.91 8.05
CA GLY A 141 4.26 29.84 9.11
C GLY A 141 2.78 30.21 9.18
N THR A 142 1.98 29.74 8.23
CA THR A 142 0.53 29.93 8.23
C THR A 142 -0.18 28.70 8.80
N SER A 143 -1.33 28.89 9.46
CA SER A 143 -2.17 27.76 9.89
C SER A 143 -2.61 26.84 8.73
N SER A 144 -2.68 27.40 7.53
CA SER A 144 -2.97 26.67 6.29
C SER A 144 -1.92 25.61 5.95
N TYR A 145 -0.67 25.78 6.37
CA TYR A 145 0.40 24.80 6.12
C TYR A 145 0.10 23.47 6.83
N LEU A 146 -0.29 23.50 8.10
CA LEU A 146 -0.66 22.29 8.85
C LEU A 146 -1.89 21.60 8.26
N VAL A 147 -2.91 22.36 7.87
CA VAL A 147 -4.10 21.80 7.20
C VAL A 147 -3.70 21.09 5.93
N MET A 148 -2.79 21.69 5.15
CA MET A 148 -2.32 21.08 3.90
C MET A 148 -1.48 19.82 4.14
N GLN A 149 -0.63 19.79 5.20
CA GLN A 149 0.10 18.57 5.58
C GLN A 149 -0.87 17.41 5.90
N PHE A 150 -1.91 17.66 6.72
CA PHE A 150 -2.90 16.63 7.02
C PHE A 150 -3.70 16.21 5.80
N THR A 151 -3.98 17.13 4.89
CA THR A 151 -4.65 16.82 3.62
C THR A 151 -3.78 15.88 2.76
N LEU A 152 -2.47 16.15 2.66
CA LEU A 152 -1.51 15.30 1.96
C LEU A 152 -1.41 13.91 2.61
N VAL A 153 -1.30 13.84 3.93
CA VAL A 153 -1.29 12.56 4.67
C VAL A 153 -2.54 11.76 4.36
N PHE A 154 -3.71 12.38 4.39
CA PHE A 154 -4.97 11.71 4.10
C PHE A 154 -5.03 11.17 2.65
N GLN A 155 -4.58 11.96 1.66
CA GLN A 155 -4.51 11.52 0.26
C GLN A 155 -3.55 10.32 0.09
N LEU A 156 -2.39 10.35 0.75
CA LEU A 156 -1.43 9.25 0.73
C LEU A 156 -1.99 7.97 1.36
N ILE A 157 -2.68 8.10 2.49
CA ILE A 157 -3.35 6.97 3.13
C ILE A 157 -4.40 6.36 2.19
N LEU A 158 -5.23 7.18 1.54
CA LEU A 158 -6.20 6.68 0.56
C LEU A 158 -5.51 5.96 -0.60
N GLY A 159 -4.42 6.51 -1.14
CA GLY A 159 -3.62 5.86 -2.17
C GLY A 159 -3.07 4.52 -1.73
N GLY A 160 -2.50 4.44 -0.53
CA GLY A 160 -1.99 3.20 0.06
C GLY A 160 -3.07 2.13 0.21
N PHE A 161 -4.27 2.50 0.66
CA PHE A 161 -5.41 1.58 0.70
C PHE A 161 -5.84 1.12 -0.70
N MET A 162 -5.85 2.01 -1.69
CA MET A 162 -6.16 1.62 -3.07
C MET A 162 -5.17 0.57 -3.58
N VAL A 163 -3.86 0.75 -3.37
CA VAL A 163 -2.84 -0.24 -3.75
C VAL A 163 -3.05 -1.56 -3.01
N LEU A 164 -3.35 -1.52 -1.70
CA LEU A 164 -3.64 -2.70 -0.91
C LEU A 164 -4.84 -3.50 -1.47
N TYR A 165 -5.93 -2.82 -1.84
CA TYR A 165 -7.09 -3.49 -2.43
C TYR A 165 -6.81 -4.00 -3.85
N MET A 166 -6.06 -3.26 -4.66
CA MET A 166 -5.62 -3.71 -5.98
C MET A 166 -4.78 -4.99 -5.90
N ASP A 167 -3.83 -5.06 -4.95
CA ASP A 167 -3.05 -6.27 -4.69
C ASP A 167 -3.95 -7.44 -4.30
N GLN A 168 -4.93 -7.23 -3.40
CA GLN A 168 -5.88 -8.27 -3.02
C GLN A 168 -6.73 -8.77 -4.21
N VAL A 169 -7.16 -7.89 -5.11
CA VAL A 169 -7.92 -8.27 -6.31
C VAL A 169 -7.06 -9.12 -7.23
N ILE A 170 -5.82 -8.72 -7.50
CA ILE A 170 -4.91 -9.49 -8.35
C ILE A 170 -4.61 -10.86 -7.73
N ASN A 171 -4.34 -10.92 -6.43
CA ASN A 171 -4.07 -12.18 -5.74
C ASN A 171 -5.26 -13.15 -5.76
N LYS A 172 -6.50 -12.65 -5.79
CA LYS A 172 -7.73 -13.48 -5.78
C LYS A 172 -8.30 -13.76 -7.17
N TYR A 173 -8.22 -12.80 -8.09
CA TYR A 173 -8.87 -12.86 -9.40
C TYR A 173 -7.90 -12.79 -10.59
N GLY A 174 -6.66 -12.36 -10.37
CA GLY A 174 -5.66 -12.13 -11.41
C GLY A 174 -4.62 -13.24 -11.56
N PHE A 175 -3.50 -12.86 -12.17
CA PHE A 175 -2.33 -13.70 -12.33
C PHE A 175 -1.26 -13.37 -11.29
N GLY A 176 -1.01 -14.28 -10.36
CA GLY A 176 0.10 -14.18 -9.41
C GLY A 176 -0.10 -13.15 -8.31
N SER A 177 0.97 -12.45 -7.96
CA SER A 177 1.00 -11.42 -6.92
C SER A 177 0.86 -10.02 -7.52
N GLY A 178 0.00 -9.18 -6.95
CA GLY A 178 -0.15 -7.79 -7.35
C GLY A 178 1.14 -7.00 -7.18
N VAL A 179 1.86 -7.21 -6.08
CA VAL A 179 3.16 -6.59 -5.82
C VAL A 179 4.14 -6.85 -6.96
N SER A 180 4.26 -8.11 -7.41
CA SER A 180 5.17 -8.46 -8.52
C SER A 180 4.79 -7.80 -9.84
N LEU A 181 3.48 -7.63 -10.09
CA LEU A 181 2.98 -6.99 -11.31
C LEU A 181 3.16 -5.46 -11.30
N PHE A 182 3.12 -4.84 -10.12
CA PHE A 182 3.33 -3.38 -10.01
C PHE A 182 4.81 -2.97 -10.10
N ILE A 183 5.74 -3.92 -9.84
CA ILE A 183 7.19 -3.70 -9.99
C ILE A 183 7.64 -3.91 -11.45
N ALA A 184 6.98 -4.82 -12.19
CA ALA A 184 7.36 -5.19 -13.55
C ALA A 184 7.01 -4.11 -14.57
#